data_214085ee2b311e7bc4d76c72d82a3b9d
#
_entry.id   214085ee2b311e7bc4d76c72d82a3b9d
#
_cell.length_a   1.000
_cell.length_b   1.000
_cell.length_c   1.000
_cell.angle_alpha   90.00
_cell.angle_beta   90.00
_cell.angle_gamma   90.00
#
_symmetry.space_group_name_H-M   'P 1'
#
loop_
_entity.id
_entity.type
_entity.pdbx_description
1 polymer ?
#
loop_
_entity_poly.entity_id
_entity_poly.type
_entity_poly.pdbx_seq_one_letter_code
_entity_poly.pdbx_strand_id
1 'polypeptide(L)'
;KAELENSSLDLVVAGTKDAVLMVESETSGLTEEVMLDAVKFGHEGFVPVIEMIEELAKECRKPEWTVEKKDLSEVKQKLESEFTEDLTKAFGTIDKQDRSNQISEISEKAKQLFADNENYSDFNVNDELKNLEKKIVRTDILKNKKRIDGRGLADVRAIECEVGVLPRTHGSALFTRGETQAIVVTTLGTSDDEQRIESLDGQSRERFMLHYNFPPFSVGE
;
A
#
# COMPACT_ATOMS: atom_id res chain seq x y z
N LYS A 1 23.93 -21.13 -0.22
CA LYS A 1 23.85 -20.34 1.04
C LYS A 1 25.17 -19.61 1.34
N ALA A 2 26.34 -20.29 1.25
CA ALA A 2 27.62 -19.65 1.54
C ALA A 2 28.00 -18.47 0.61
N GLU A 3 27.46 -18.43 -0.59
CA GLU A 3 27.67 -17.33 -1.54
C GLU A 3 26.83 -16.08 -1.20
N LEU A 4 25.69 -16.26 -0.52
CA LEU A 4 24.81 -15.17 -0.12
C LEU A 4 25.45 -14.26 0.93
N GLU A 5 26.32 -14.79 1.79
CA GLU A 5 27.02 -13.99 2.81
C GLU A 5 27.92 -12.91 2.22
N ASN A 6 28.40 -13.10 0.98
CA ASN A 6 29.25 -12.16 0.26
C ASN A 6 28.51 -11.45 -0.89
N SER A 7 27.20 -11.65 -1.03
CA SER A 7 26.42 -11.02 -2.07
C SER A 7 26.15 -9.54 -1.74
N SER A 8 26.25 -8.69 -2.75
CA SER A 8 25.82 -7.29 -2.66
C SER A 8 24.30 -7.10 -2.83
N LEU A 9 23.57 -8.20 -3.04
CA LEU A 9 22.13 -8.19 -3.21
C LEU A 9 21.52 -9.40 -2.48
N ASP A 10 20.57 -9.12 -1.61
CA ASP A 10 19.59 -10.08 -1.10
C ASP A 10 18.23 -9.67 -1.69
N LEU A 11 17.58 -10.58 -2.43
CA LEU A 11 16.37 -10.27 -3.20
C LEU A 11 15.36 -11.40 -3.11
N VAL A 12 14.15 -11.04 -2.68
CA VAL A 12 12.98 -11.90 -2.74
C VAL A 12 12.02 -11.37 -3.80
N VAL A 13 11.63 -12.22 -4.74
CA VAL A 13 10.65 -11.91 -5.78
C VAL A 13 9.49 -12.88 -5.66
N ALA A 14 8.27 -12.35 -5.60
CA ALA A 14 7.05 -13.15 -5.63
C ALA A 14 6.12 -12.66 -6.74
N GLY A 15 5.40 -13.59 -7.36
CA GLY A 15 4.54 -13.25 -8.47
C GLY A 15 3.68 -14.39 -8.99
N THR A 16 3.03 -14.11 -10.09
CA THR A 16 2.32 -15.09 -10.92
C THR A 16 3.13 -15.38 -12.18
N LYS A 17 2.65 -16.28 -13.02
CA LYS A 17 3.28 -16.57 -14.31
C LYS A 17 3.47 -15.31 -15.19
N ASP A 18 2.54 -14.37 -15.09
CA ASP A 18 2.46 -13.20 -15.98
C ASP A 18 2.90 -11.88 -15.33
N ALA A 19 3.10 -11.86 -14.00
CA ALA A 19 3.38 -10.61 -13.31
C ALA A 19 4.18 -10.80 -12.01
N VAL A 20 5.07 -9.83 -11.73
CA VAL A 20 5.70 -9.65 -10.42
C VAL A 20 4.71 -8.92 -9.50
N LEU A 21 4.47 -9.46 -8.31
CA LEU A 21 3.54 -8.91 -7.31
C LEU A 21 4.26 -8.30 -6.12
N MET A 22 5.41 -8.86 -5.74
CA MET A 22 6.19 -8.40 -4.60
C MET A 22 7.69 -8.46 -4.92
N VAL A 23 8.38 -7.44 -4.49
CA VAL A 23 9.84 -7.37 -4.48
C VAL A 23 10.29 -6.85 -3.12
N GLU A 24 11.20 -7.55 -2.47
CA GLU A 24 11.85 -7.13 -1.25
C GLU A 24 13.36 -7.32 -1.39
N SER A 25 14.15 -6.30 -1.09
CA SER A 25 15.61 -6.39 -1.30
C SER A 25 16.41 -5.55 -0.32
N GLU A 26 17.56 -6.07 0.06
CA GLU A 26 18.69 -5.32 0.61
C GLU A 26 19.84 -5.28 -0.40
N THR A 27 20.45 -4.12 -0.58
CA THR A 27 21.50 -3.95 -1.58
C THR A 27 22.59 -2.97 -1.15
N SER A 28 23.81 -3.24 -1.55
CA SER A 28 25.00 -2.41 -1.31
C SER A 28 25.29 -1.51 -2.52
N GLY A 29 24.34 -0.62 -2.89
CA GLY A 29 24.55 0.41 -3.89
C GLY A 29 24.63 -0.08 -5.34
N LEU A 30 23.77 -1.01 -5.74
CA LEU A 30 23.67 -1.47 -7.13
C LEU A 30 22.93 -0.46 -8.01
N THR A 31 23.20 -0.52 -9.31
CA THR A 31 22.51 0.34 -10.30
C THR A 31 21.06 -0.14 -10.53
N GLU A 32 20.19 0.77 -10.99
CA GLU A 32 18.80 0.46 -11.32
C GLU A 32 18.70 -0.63 -12.40
N GLU A 33 19.62 -0.64 -13.39
CA GLU A 33 19.67 -1.65 -14.44
C GLU A 33 19.93 -3.04 -13.87
N VAL A 34 20.92 -3.17 -12.97
CA VAL A 34 21.24 -4.44 -12.30
C VAL A 34 20.06 -4.91 -11.43
N MET A 35 19.39 -4.00 -10.73
CA MET A 35 18.21 -4.33 -9.93
C MET A 35 17.05 -4.81 -10.80
N LEU A 36 16.80 -4.16 -11.93
CA LEU A 36 15.76 -4.58 -12.87
C LEU A 36 16.03 -5.97 -13.45
N ASP A 37 17.27 -6.23 -13.86
CA ASP A 37 17.68 -7.53 -14.38
C ASP A 37 17.59 -8.64 -13.32
N ALA A 38 17.92 -8.32 -12.07
CA ALA A 38 17.79 -9.25 -10.95
C ALA A 38 16.32 -9.62 -10.68
N VAL A 39 15.41 -8.66 -10.70
CA VAL A 39 13.96 -8.90 -10.55
C VAL A 39 13.45 -9.77 -11.71
N LYS A 40 13.85 -9.47 -12.93
CA LYS A 40 13.50 -10.26 -14.11
C LYS A 40 14.02 -11.68 -14.02
N PHE A 41 15.27 -11.85 -13.63
CA PHE A 41 15.88 -13.17 -13.41
C PHE A 41 15.12 -13.97 -12.34
N GLY A 42 14.75 -13.34 -11.23
CA GLY A 42 13.95 -13.95 -10.17
C GLY A 42 12.57 -14.40 -10.66
N HIS A 43 11.88 -13.56 -11.45
CA HIS A 43 10.61 -13.90 -12.06
C HIS A 43 10.73 -15.09 -13.03
N GLU A 44 11.67 -15.04 -13.96
CA GLU A 44 11.92 -16.13 -14.91
C GLU A 44 12.31 -17.43 -14.19
N GLY A 45 13.03 -17.33 -13.06
CA GLY A 45 13.49 -18.45 -12.26
C GLY A 45 12.36 -19.22 -11.56
N PHE A 46 11.26 -18.57 -11.15
CA PHE A 46 10.15 -19.29 -10.51
C PHE A 46 9.04 -19.74 -11.46
N VAL A 47 8.98 -19.25 -12.71
CA VAL A 47 8.00 -19.72 -13.70
C VAL A 47 7.98 -21.24 -13.86
N PRO A 48 9.14 -21.94 -13.98
CA PRO A 48 9.14 -23.40 -14.04
C PRO A 48 8.55 -24.08 -12.79
N VAL A 49 8.68 -23.44 -11.62
CA VAL A 49 8.08 -23.95 -10.37
C VAL A 49 6.56 -23.86 -10.43
N ILE A 50 6.03 -22.75 -10.97
CA ILE A 50 4.58 -22.61 -11.20
C ILE A 50 4.06 -23.66 -12.18
N GLU A 51 4.77 -23.91 -13.26
CA GLU A 51 4.43 -24.94 -14.23
C GLU A 51 4.40 -26.34 -13.61
N MET A 52 5.37 -26.68 -12.78
CA MET A 52 5.40 -27.92 -12.01
C MET A 52 4.19 -28.02 -11.05
N ILE A 53 3.83 -26.92 -10.36
CA ILE A 53 2.64 -26.87 -9.49
C ILE A 53 1.36 -27.08 -10.30
N GLU A 54 1.24 -26.46 -11.45
CA GLU A 54 0.09 -26.62 -12.34
C GLU A 54 -0.03 -28.08 -12.86
N GLU A 55 1.08 -28.70 -13.16
CA GLU A 55 1.12 -30.11 -13.58
C GLU A 55 0.67 -31.05 -12.44
N LEU A 56 1.22 -30.87 -11.26
CA LEU A 56 0.80 -31.62 -10.07
C LEU A 56 -0.69 -31.38 -9.74
N ALA A 57 -1.15 -30.16 -9.88
CA ALA A 57 -2.56 -29.83 -9.64
C ALA A 57 -3.49 -30.56 -10.59
N LYS A 58 -3.12 -30.82 -11.84
CA LYS A 58 -3.96 -31.61 -12.78
C LYS A 58 -4.21 -33.03 -12.28
N GLU A 59 -3.24 -33.62 -11.57
CA GLU A 59 -3.35 -34.99 -11.07
C GLU A 59 -4.01 -35.08 -9.68
N CYS A 60 -3.75 -34.13 -8.81
CA CYS A 60 -4.02 -34.24 -7.37
C CYS A 60 -4.99 -33.20 -6.81
N ARG A 61 -5.48 -32.21 -7.62
CA ARG A 61 -6.33 -31.15 -7.08
C ARG A 61 -7.68 -31.70 -6.59
N LYS A 62 -8.15 -31.14 -5.49
CA LYS A 62 -9.51 -31.39 -5.02
C LYS A 62 -10.53 -30.73 -5.97
N PRO A 63 -11.81 -31.14 -5.89
CA PRO A 63 -12.87 -30.45 -6.62
C PRO A 63 -12.80 -28.93 -6.41
N GLU A 64 -13.05 -28.18 -7.46
CA GLU A 64 -12.98 -26.73 -7.42
C GLU A 64 -14.02 -26.16 -6.45
N TRP A 65 -13.58 -25.28 -5.58
CA TRP A 65 -14.49 -24.57 -4.72
C TRP A 65 -15.13 -23.42 -5.50
N THR A 66 -16.37 -23.61 -5.88
CA THR A 66 -17.18 -22.56 -6.54
C THR A 66 -17.63 -21.53 -5.52
N VAL A 67 -17.16 -20.32 -5.67
CA VAL A 67 -17.68 -19.15 -4.95
C VAL A 67 -18.70 -18.46 -5.86
N GLU A 68 -19.95 -18.44 -5.43
CA GLU A 68 -20.98 -17.66 -6.13
C GLU A 68 -20.62 -16.17 -6.08
N LYS A 69 -20.28 -15.60 -7.22
CA LYS A 69 -20.06 -14.15 -7.34
C LYS A 69 -21.41 -13.48 -7.53
N LYS A 70 -21.73 -12.59 -6.62
CA LYS A 70 -22.92 -11.77 -6.72
C LYS A 70 -22.81 -10.82 -7.92
N ASP A 71 -23.85 -10.74 -8.73
CA ASP A 71 -23.88 -9.75 -9.81
C ASP A 71 -24.20 -8.37 -9.23
N LEU A 72 -23.24 -7.45 -9.34
CA LEU A 72 -23.34 -6.06 -8.89
C LEU A 72 -23.49 -5.07 -10.05
N SER A 73 -23.82 -5.57 -11.26
CA SER A 73 -23.93 -4.73 -12.46
C SER A 73 -24.98 -3.62 -12.32
N GLU A 74 -26.10 -3.91 -11.67
CA GLU A 74 -27.15 -2.92 -11.38
C GLU A 74 -26.65 -1.82 -10.44
N VAL A 75 -25.97 -2.20 -9.33
CA VAL A 75 -25.40 -1.25 -8.38
C VAL A 75 -24.41 -0.35 -9.10
N LYS A 76 -23.50 -0.93 -9.86
CA LYS A 76 -22.50 -0.21 -10.63
C LYS A 76 -23.11 0.81 -11.59
N GLN A 77 -24.09 0.40 -12.41
CA GLN A 77 -24.73 1.28 -13.37
C GLN A 77 -25.45 2.44 -12.67
N LYS A 78 -26.16 2.16 -11.59
CA LYS A 78 -26.89 3.16 -10.84
C LYS A 78 -25.97 4.15 -10.14
N LEU A 79 -24.88 3.68 -9.54
CA LEU A 79 -23.85 4.55 -8.96
C LEU A 79 -23.16 5.40 -10.03
N GLU A 80 -22.82 4.83 -11.18
CA GLU A 80 -22.24 5.58 -12.31
C GLU A 80 -23.17 6.67 -12.82
N SER A 81 -24.49 6.41 -12.93
CA SER A 81 -25.44 7.40 -13.41
C SER A 81 -25.73 8.53 -12.42
N GLU A 82 -25.78 8.23 -11.13
CA GLU A 82 -26.21 9.18 -10.09
C GLU A 82 -25.05 9.98 -9.49
N PHE A 83 -23.87 9.38 -9.34
CA PHE A 83 -22.79 9.95 -8.54
C PHE A 83 -21.51 10.34 -9.30
N THR A 84 -21.40 10.04 -10.60
CA THR A 84 -20.18 10.38 -11.38
C THR A 84 -19.88 11.89 -11.37
N GLU A 85 -20.89 12.74 -11.53
CA GLU A 85 -20.69 14.19 -11.56
C GLU A 85 -20.29 14.73 -10.18
N ASP A 86 -20.95 14.28 -9.12
CA ASP A 86 -20.69 14.73 -7.76
C ASP A 86 -19.31 14.27 -7.29
N LEU A 87 -18.93 13.03 -7.56
CA LEU A 87 -17.58 12.53 -7.27
C LEU A 87 -16.51 13.28 -8.08
N THR A 88 -16.76 13.58 -9.35
CA THR A 88 -15.82 14.35 -10.16
C THR A 88 -15.61 15.75 -9.60
N LYS A 89 -16.65 16.41 -9.11
CA LYS A 89 -16.55 17.72 -8.42
C LYS A 89 -15.77 17.58 -7.11
N ALA A 90 -16.10 16.57 -6.30
CA ALA A 90 -15.43 16.33 -5.03
C ALA A 90 -13.91 16.11 -5.23
N PHE A 91 -13.50 15.31 -6.21
CA PHE A 91 -12.09 15.10 -6.55
C PHE A 91 -11.40 16.30 -7.19
N GLY A 92 -12.15 17.30 -7.66
CA GLY A 92 -11.64 18.61 -8.06
C GLY A 92 -11.27 19.52 -6.89
N THR A 93 -11.69 19.20 -5.66
CA THR A 93 -11.39 19.97 -4.45
C THR A 93 -9.97 19.65 -3.97
N ILE A 94 -9.10 20.67 -3.92
CA ILE A 94 -7.68 20.51 -3.55
C ILE A 94 -7.53 20.23 -2.07
N ASP A 95 -8.30 20.94 -1.21
CA ASP A 95 -8.25 20.71 0.24
C ASP A 95 -8.68 19.27 0.58
N LYS A 96 -7.86 18.58 1.37
CA LYS A 96 -8.07 17.18 1.69
C LYS A 96 -9.28 16.95 2.60
N GLN A 97 -9.48 17.82 3.59
CA GLN A 97 -10.57 17.67 4.54
C GLN A 97 -11.92 17.93 3.87
N ASP A 98 -12.02 19.00 3.09
CA ASP A 98 -13.23 19.34 2.36
C ASP A 98 -13.60 18.27 1.35
N ARG A 99 -12.60 17.76 0.61
CA ARG A 99 -12.78 16.63 -0.31
C ARG A 99 -13.27 15.37 0.42
N SER A 100 -12.66 15.03 1.57
CA SER A 100 -13.06 13.86 2.36
C SER A 100 -14.49 13.98 2.87
N ASN A 101 -14.89 15.16 3.32
CA ASN A 101 -16.24 15.43 3.78
C ASN A 101 -17.27 15.25 2.64
N GLN A 102 -16.98 15.81 1.46
CA GLN A 102 -17.84 15.66 0.27
C GLN A 102 -17.98 14.19 -0.15
N ILE A 103 -16.89 13.42 -0.17
CA ILE A 103 -16.91 11.99 -0.52
C ILE A 103 -17.73 11.21 0.52
N SER A 104 -17.59 11.53 1.82
CA SER A 104 -18.37 10.90 2.88
C SER A 104 -19.87 11.14 2.73
N GLU A 105 -20.27 12.37 2.41
CA GLU A 105 -21.68 12.70 2.14
C GLU A 105 -22.24 11.94 0.93
N ILE A 106 -21.43 11.80 -0.13
CA ILE A 106 -21.81 11.02 -1.32
C ILE A 106 -21.95 9.53 -0.96
N SER A 107 -21.03 9.00 -0.15
CA SER A 107 -21.09 7.60 0.31
C SER A 107 -22.36 7.34 1.11
N GLU A 108 -22.76 8.23 2.01
CA GLU A 108 -23.98 8.07 2.78
C GLU A 108 -25.24 8.14 1.88
N LYS A 109 -25.29 9.04 0.90
CA LYS A 109 -26.38 9.09 -0.10
C LYS A 109 -26.43 7.81 -0.93
N ALA A 110 -25.27 7.28 -1.32
CA ALA A 110 -25.19 6.01 -2.06
C ALA A 110 -25.75 4.83 -1.25
N LYS A 111 -25.43 4.73 0.04
CA LYS A 111 -26.00 3.71 0.93
C LYS A 111 -27.51 3.86 1.05
N GLN A 112 -28.00 5.09 1.26
CA GLN A 112 -29.44 5.35 1.36
C GLN A 112 -30.21 4.95 0.09
N LEU A 113 -29.60 5.12 -1.09
CA LEU A 113 -30.21 4.74 -2.37
C LEU A 113 -30.52 3.25 -2.48
N PHE A 114 -29.77 2.41 -1.75
CA PHE A 114 -29.91 0.95 -1.75
C PHE A 114 -30.44 0.39 -0.42
N ALA A 115 -30.80 1.24 0.56
CA ALA A 115 -31.20 0.81 1.90
C ALA A 115 -32.42 -0.13 1.90
N ASP A 116 -33.33 0.05 0.99
CA ASP A 116 -34.55 -0.78 0.86
C ASP A 116 -34.32 -2.06 0.05
N ASN A 117 -33.10 -2.29 -0.47
CA ASN A 117 -32.80 -3.44 -1.32
C ASN A 117 -32.00 -4.50 -0.53
N GLU A 118 -32.71 -5.48 0.03
CA GLU A 118 -32.11 -6.58 0.80
C GLU A 118 -31.06 -7.40 0.03
N ASN A 119 -31.04 -7.27 -1.32
CA ASN A 119 -30.06 -7.97 -2.16
C ASN A 119 -28.66 -7.39 -2.07
N TYR A 120 -28.49 -6.14 -1.65
CA TYR A 120 -27.19 -5.47 -1.61
C TYR A 120 -26.86 -4.99 -0.20
N SER A 121 -25.72 -5.40 0.31
CA SER A 121 -25.21 -4.90 1.59
C SER A 121 -24.48 -3.56 1.40
N ASP A 122 -24.36 -2.78 2.47
CA ASP A 122 -23.54 -1.57 2.48
C ASP A 122 -22.12 -1.82 1.99
N PHE A 123 -21.57 -3.01 2.28
CA PHE A 123 -20.26 -3.43 1.78
C PHE A 123 -20.22 -3.48 0.25
N ASN A 124 -21.24 -4.06 -0.38
CA ASN A 124 -21.31 -4.15 -1.85
C ASN A 124 -21.40 -2.75 -2.49
N VAL A 125 -22.23 -1.86 -1.92
CA VAL A 125 -22.39 -0.50 -2.40
C VAL A 125 -21.10 0.30 -2.25
N ASN A 126 -20.46 0.21 -1.09
CA ASN A 126 -19.19 0.89 -0.84
C ASN A 126 -18.05 0.38 -1.73
N ASP A 127 -17.99 -0.91 -2.02
CA ASP A 127 -16.97 -1.48 -2.89
C ASP A 127 -17.12 -0.97 -4.33
N GLU A 128 -18.34 -0.98 -4.87
CA GLU A 128 -18.61 -0.42 -6.20
C GLU A 128 -18.44 1.10 -6.27
N LEU A 129 -18.76 1.83 -5.20
CA LEU A 129 -18.49 3.26 -5.12
C LEU A 129 -16.98 3.55 -5.18
N LYS A 130 -16.17 2.79 -4.43
CA LYS A 130 -14.70 2.89 -4.48
C LYS A 130 -14.15 2.52 -5.87
N ASN A 131 -14.76 1.58 -6.57
CA ASN A 131 -14.38 1.27 -7.93
C ASN A 131 -14.65 2.44 -8.89
N LEU A 132 -15.78 3.14 -8.71
CA LEU A 132 -16.11 4.36 -9.45
C LEU A 132 -15.13 5.49 -9.15
N GLU A 133 -14.82 5.74 -7.87
CA GLU A 133 -13.81 6.69 -7.43
C GLU A 133 -12.45 6.45 -8.09
N LYS A 134 -11.97 5.19 -8.05
CA LYS A 134 -10.73 4.80 -8.72
C LYS A 134 -10.76 5.10 -10.22
N LYS A 135 -11.88 4.80 -10.89
CA LYS A 135 -12.05 5.05 -12.32
C LYS A 135 -11.97 6.55 -12.63
N ILE A 136 -12.66 7.37 -11.86
CA ILE A 136 -12.65 8.85 -12.01
C ILE A 136 -11.25 9.40 -11.80
N VAL A 137 -10.63 9.12 -10.65
CA VAL A 137 -9.31 9.65 -10.29
C VAL A 137 -8.24 9.21 -11.28
N ARG A 138 -8.18 7.93 -11.63
CA ARG A 138 -7.17 7.42 -12.58
C ARG A 138 -7.35 8.01 -13.97
N THR A 139 -8.60 8.14 -14.43
CA THR A 139 -8.90 8.75 -15.74
C THR A 139 -8.48 10.20 -15.76
N ASP A 140 -8.78 10.95 -14.70
CA ASP A 140 -8.41 12.35 -14.59
C ASP A 140 -6.89 12.55 -14.58
N ILE A 141 -6.15 11.77 -13.77
CA ILE A 141 -4.69 11.83 -13.72
C ILE A 141 -4.07 11.49 -15.08
N LEU A 142 -4.57 10.47 -15.77
CA LEU A 142 -4.06 10.09 -17.09
C LEU A 142 -4.30 11.18 -18.14
N LYS A 143 -5.45 11.84 -18.08
CA LYS A 143 -5.86 12.89 -19.00
C LYS A 143 -5.15 14.22 -18.73
N ASN A 144 -5.19 14.68 -17.49
CA ASN A 144 -4.75 16.02 -17.10
C ASN A 144 -3.31 16.06 -16.60
N LYS A 145 -2.66 14.89 -16.35
CA LYS A 145 -1.28 14.77 -15.84
C LYS A 145 -1.08 15.50 -14.51
N LYS A 146 -2.13 15.65 -13.73
CA LYS A 146 -2.14 16.27 -12.40
C LYS A 146 -2.70 15.29 -11.37
N ARG A 147 -2.15 15.32 -10.17
CA ARG A 147 -2.66 14.56 -9.02
C ARG A 147 -3.81 15.34 -8.36
N ILE A 148 -4.60 14.66 -7.55
CA ILE A 148 -5.77 15.24 -6.84
C ILE A 148 -5.43 16.40 -5.90
N ASP A 149 -4.18 16.50 -5.45
CA ASP A 149 -3.66 17.62 -4.65
C ASP A 149 -3.03 18.74 -5.50
N GLY A 150 -3.24 18.71 -6.81
CA GLY A 150 -2.79 19.73 -7.76
C GLY A 150 -1.34 19.59 -8.23
N ARG A 151 -0.54 18.68 -7.65
CA ARG A 151 0.85 18.42 -8.08
C ARG A 151 0.91 17.78 -9.46
N GLY A 152 1.99 18.00 -10.18
CA GLY A 152 2.36 17.23 -11.35
C GLY A 152 2.78 15.80 -10.99
N LEU A 153 3.02 14.96 -12.02
CA LEU A 153 3.35 13.54 -11.80
C LEU A 153 4.73 13.32 -11.17
N ALA A 154 5.67 14.22 -11.43
CA ALA A 154 7.05 14.18 -10.92
C ALA A 154 7.27 15.02 -9.65
N ASP A 155 6.28 15.80 -9.22
CA ASP A 155 6.43 16.69 -8.07
C ASP A 155 6.47 15.90 -6.76
N VAL A 156 7.41 16.25 -5.91
CA VAL A 156 7.52 15.74 -4.54
C VAL A 156 6.76 16.66 -3.59
N ARG A 157 6.13 16.11 -2.55
CA ARG A 157 5.54 16.93 -1.49
C ARG A 157 6.61 17.73 -0.78
N ALA A 158 6.26 18.93 -0.32
CA ALA A 158 7.14 19.75 0.51
C ALA A 158 7.62 18.94 1.73
N ILE A 159 8.92 19.00 2.00
CA ILE A 159 9.55 18.33 3.13
C ILE A 159 10.16 19.42 4.02
N GLU A 160 9.80 19.39 5.29
CA GLU A 160 10.33 20.26 6.33
C GLU A 160 10.85 19.39 7.47
N CYS A 161 12.00 19.79 8.04
CA CYS A 161 12.63 19.09 9.16
C CYS A 161 13.04 20.10 10.21
N GLU A 162 12.58 19.91 11.44
CA GLU A 162 12.98 20.68 12.60
C GLU A 162 13.65 19.75 13.60
N VAL A 163 14.85 20.09 14.05
CA VAL A 163 15.62 19.25 14.98
C VAL A 163 15.62 19.84 16.40
N GLY A 164 15.81 18.99 17.41
CA GLY A 164 15.88 19.44 18.79
C GLY A 164 14.57 19.89 19.39
N VAL A 165 13.43 19.43 18.86
CA VAL A 165 12.08 19.82 19.31
C VAL A 165 11.73 19.35 20.72
N LEU A 166 12.40 18.28 21.20
CA LEU A 166 12.22 17.75 22.54
C LEU A 166 13.49 17.96 23.38
N PRO A 167 13.43 18.72 24.47
CA PRO A 167 14.65 19.20 25.18
C PRO A 167 15.32 18.14 26.03
N ARG A 168 14.71 17.00 26.31
CA ARG A 168 15.23 15.98 27.26
C ARG A 168 15.58 14.65 26.59
N THR A 169 15.56 14.57 25.29
CA THR A 169 15.94 13.37 24.52
C THR A 169 17.40 13.50 24.05
N HIS A 170 18.04 12.38 23.72
CA HIS A 170 19.39 12.40 23.13
C HIS A 170 19.38 13.00 21.72
N GLY A 171 18.29 12.80 20.97
CA GLY A 171 18.03 13.46 19.71
C GLY A 171 16.54 13.47 19.41
N SER A 172 16.07 14.51 18.73
CA SER A 172 14.69 14.58 18.26
C SER A 172 14.57 15.40 16.99
N ALA A 173 13.62 15.03 16.15
CA ALA A 173 13.25 15.78 14.95
C ALA A 173 11.74 15.72 14.73
N LEU A 174 11.18 16.81 14.24
CA LEU A 174 9.85 16.85 13.64
C LEU A 174 10.04 16.80 12.12
N PHE A 175 9.56 15.76 11.51
CA PHE A 175 9.57 15.58 10.07
C PHE A 175 8.17 15.82 9.52
N THR A 176 8.05 16.73 8.56
CA THR A 176 6.78 17.04 7.90
C THR A 176 6.92 16.81 6.40
N ARG A 177 5.99 16.05 5.81
CA ARG A 177 5.88 15.85 4.37
C ARG A 177 4.45 16.17 3.91
N GLY A 178 4.26 17.38 3.42
CA GLY A 178 2.94 17.91 3.13
C GLY A 178 2.11 18.00 4.43
N GLU A 179 1.04 17.24 4.53
CA GLU A 179 0.15 17.22 5.70
C GLU A 179 0.50 16.11 6.72
N THR A 180 1.48 15.27 6.42
CA THR A 180 1.88 14.15 7.28
C THR A 180 3.06 14.55 8.14
N GLN A 181 2.96 14.31 9.45
CA GLN A 181 4.04 14.60 10.41
C GLN A 181 4.45 13.35 11.17
N ALA A 182 5.72 13.28 11.51
CA ALA A 182 6.29 12.28 12.40
C ALA A 182 7.24 12.94 13.40
N ILE A 183 7.10 12.59 14.69
CA ILE A 183 8.09 12.93 15.70
C ILE A 183 9.04 11.75 15.81
N VAL A 184 10.31 12.00 15.50
CA VAL A 184 11.38 11.01 15.57
C VAL A 184 12.22 11.29 16.80
N VAL A 185 12.45 10.28 17.63
CA VAL A 185 13.24 10.40 18.86
C VAL A 185 14.35 9.37 18.84
N THR A 186 15.56 9.80 19.15
CA THR A 186 16.72 8.93 19.27
C THR A 186 17.13 8.80 20.73
N THR A 187 17.34 7.56 21.16
CA THR A 187 17.91 7.23 22.46
C THR A 187 19.21 6.47 22.27
N LEU A 188 20.28 6.93 22.88
CA LEU A 188 21.56 6.24 22.88
C LEU A 188 21.63 5.38 24.15
N GLY A 189 22.06 4.14 23.99
CA GLY A 189 22.21 3.18 25.06
C GLY A 189 23.61 2.59 25.12
N THR A 190 23.81 1.70 26.07
CA THR A 190 25.04 0.93 26.27
C THR A 190 24.85 -0.51 25.77
N SER A 191 25.88 -1.34 25.86
CA SER A 191 25.78 -2.77 25.56
C SER A 191 24.78 -3.53 26.43
N ASP A 192 24.42 -2.97 27.61
CA ASP A 192 23.42 -3.59 28.48
C ASP A 192 21.99 -3.36 28.00
N ASP A 193 21.80 -2.35 27.15
CA ASP A 193 20.51 -1.99 26.55
C ASP A 193 20.24 -2.74 25.24
N GLU A 194 21.18 -3.58 24.76
CA GLU A 194 21.01 -4.39 23.53
C GLU A 194 19.85 -5.37 23.68
N GLN A 195 19.03 -5.47 22.66
CA GLN A 195 17.96 -6.47 22.61
C GLN A 195 18.52 -7.88 22.49
N ARG A 196 18.13 -8.77 23.39
CA ARG A 196 18.44 -10.19 23.30
C ARG A 196 17.34 -10.90 22.55
N ILE A 197 17.73 -11.63 21.52
CA ILE A 197 16.82 -12.43 20.69
C ILE A 197 17.17 -13.91 20.87
N GLU A 198 16.16 -14.69 21.28
CA GLU A 198 16.27 -16.14 21.36
C GLU A 198 15.44 -16.76 20.24
N SER A 199 16.08 -17.53 19.38
CA SER A 199 15.48 -18.23 18.26
C SER A 199 15.87 -19.70 18.25
N LEU A 200 15.31 -20.48 17.33
CA LEU A 200 15.69 -21.87 17.12
C LEU A 200 17.16 -22.03 16.67
N ASP A 201 17.72 -21.00 16.05
CA ASP A 201 19.11 -20.97 15.56
C ASP A 201 20.12 -20.53 16.64
N GLY A 202 19.63 -20.14 17.84
CA GLY A 202 20.46 -19.71 18.94
C GLY A 202 20.09 -18.33 19.50
N GLN A 203 21.04 -17.73 20.23
CA GLN A 203 20.89 -16.41 20.82
C GLN A 203 21.70 -15.39 20.04
N SER A 204 21.11 -14.26 19.75
CA SER A 204 21.75 -13.08 19.14
C SER A 204 21.46 -11.81 19.93
N ARG A 205 22.19 -10.75 19.63
CA ARG A 205 21.98 -9.41 20.20
C ARG A 205 21.84 -8.39 19.09
N GLU A 206 20.81 -7.54 19.20
CA GLU A 206 20.56 -6.46 18.25
C GLU A 206 20.86 -5.12 18.93
N ARG A 207 21.73 -4.32 18.28
CA ARG A 207 22.15 -2.99 18.74
C ARG A 207 21.24 -1.87 18.28
N PHE A 208 20.54 -2.08 17.19
CA PHE A 208 19.63 -1.10 16.61
C PHE A 208 18.19 -1.59 16.77
N MET A 209 17.37 -0.73 17.36
CA MET A 209 15.93 -0.99 17.52
C MET A 209 15.16 0.18 16.92
N LEU A 210 14.21 -0.12 16.04
CA LEU A 210 13.29 0.85 15.49
C LEU A 210 11.87 0.54 15.99
N HIS A 211 11.29 1.48 16.72
CA HIS A 211 9.89 1.41 17.15
C HIS A 211 9.10 2.43 16.35
N TYR A 212 8.07 1.96 15.64
CA TYR A 212 7.19 2.79 14.85
C TYR A 212 5.77 2.71 15.40
N ASN A 213 5.33 3.80 16.02
CA ASN A 213 3.99 3.92 16.57
C ASN A 213 3.10 4.69 15.58
N PHE A 214 1.97 4.09 15.23
CA PHE A 214 1.01 4.65 14.30
C PHE A 214 -0.34 4.81 15.00
N PRO A 215 -0.62 5.97 15.63
CA PRO A 215 -1.86 6.18 16.33
C PRO A 215 -3.08 6.11 15.40
N PRO A 216 -4.25 5.64 15.88
CA PRO A 216 -5.46 5.50 15.04
C PRO A 216 -5.85 6.77 14.30
N PHE A 217 -5.74 7.93 14.94
CA PHE A 217 -6.03 9.22 14.31
C PHE A 217 -5.17 9.54 13.08
N SER A 218 -4.00 8.88 12.94
CA SER A 218 -3.12 9.07 11.77
C SER A 218 -3.69 8.46 10.49
N VAL A 219 -4.66 7.57 10.60
CA VAL A 219 -5.37 6.92 9.48
C VAL A 219 -6.86 7.26 9.43
N GLY A 220 -7.32 8.17 10.30
CA GLY A 220 -8.70 8.64 10.33
C GLY A 220 -9.66 7.72 11.09
N GLU A 221 -9.13 6.94 12.03
CA GLU A 221 -9.89 6.10 12.96
C GLU A 221 -10.13 6.78 14.32
#